data_d53fcbacd214308b0886451499774f73
#
_entry.id   d53fcbacd214308b0886451499774f73
#
_cell.length_a   1.000
_cell.length_b   1.000
_cell.length_c   1.000
_cell.angle_alpha   90.00
_cell.angle_beta   90.00
_cell.angle_gamma   90.00
#
_symmetry.space_group_name_H-M   'P 1'
#
loop_
_entity.id
_entity.type
_entity.pdbx_description
1 polymer ?
#
loop_
_entity_poly.entity_id
_entity_poly.type
_entity_poly.pdbx_seq_one_letter_code
_entity_poly.pdbx_strand_id
1 'polypeptide(L)'
;MSQINKTLLCDFYELTMANGYFELGKGDEIAYFDLFFRRVPDGGGFAIAAGLEQVVDYIRELRFTEEDISYLKEKGMFSDGFLDYLRSFRFTGDIYAVPEGTPVFPGEPIITVRAPAVEAQFIETYLLLCINHQSLIATKANRVVRAAGGRPVMEFGSRRAQGADGAILGARAAYIGGCSATACTISDRDYCIPAAGTMAHSWVQMFDSEYEAFVSYCRLYPENATLLVDTYDVLRSGIPNAIRAFREVLLPMGITKCGIRLDSGDITYLSKMARKMLDEAGLTECRIVVSNSLDENIIRDLIMQGAEIDSFGVGERLITAKSNPVFGGVYKLVAKEEGGRIIPKIKISENPEKITNPHFKKVYRLYDRDTGRAVADQMTVYDEELDDSKPLELFEPVQTWKKKRLTNFVARELQVPIFIGGELVYRLPGIEEIRRYAASQIDTLWDEVKRFENPHAYYVDLSAKLWNIKQQLLMSGGAVDGEEV
;
A
#
# COMPACT_ATOMS: atom_id res chain seq x y z
N MET A 1 6.98 -22.05 -12.72
CA MET A 1 7.02 -22.51 -11.32
C MET A 1 5.67 -23.09 -11.02
N SER A 2 5.56 -24.30 -10.43
CA SER A 2 4.30 -24.76 -9.86
C SER A 2 3.84 -23.69 -8.86
N GLN A 3 2.60 -23.27 -8.92
CA GLN A 3 2.05 -22.33 -7.99
C GLN A 3 2.15 -22.95 -6.58
N ILE A 4 3.01 -22.38 -5.73
CA ILE A 4 3.18 -22.89 -4.36
C ILE A 4 1.86 -22.71 -3.65
N ASN A 5 1.29 -23.79 -3.10
CA ASN A 5 0.13 -23.69 -2.22
C ASN A 5 0.52 -22.86 -1.00
N LYS A 6 -0.16 -21.74 -0.80
CA LYS A 6 0.13 -20.77 0.27
C LYS A 6 -0.60 -21.09 1.58
N THR A 7 -1.34 -22.19 1.65
CA THR A 7 -2.13 -22.56 2.83
C THR A 7 -1.28 -22.67 4.09
N LEU A 8 -0.07 -23.26 3.98
CA LEU A 8 0.86 -23.33 5.12
C LEU A 8 1.77 -22.09 5.28
N LEU A 9 1.53 -21.02 4.54
CA LEU A 9 2.17 -19.73 4.80
C LEU A 9 1.46 -19.01 5.94
N CYS A 10 1.57 -19.58 7.12
CA CYS A 10 0.98 -19.13 8.38
C CYS A 10 2.01 -19.25 9.50
N ASP A 11 1.86 -18.48 10.55
CA ASP A 11 2.65 -18.68 11.77
C ASP A 11 2.23 -19.97 12.46
N PHE A 12 3.18 -20.72 12.99
CA PHE A 12 2.90 -22.06 13.56
C PHE A 12 1.91 -22.01 14.73
N TYR A 13 1.86 -20.90 15.48
CA TYR A 13 0.89 -20.72 16.56
C TYR A 13 -0.57 -20.68 16.06
N GLU A 14 -0.81 -20.27 14.83
CA GLU A 14 -2.16 -20.27 14.24
C GLU A 14 -2.71 -21.70 14.15
N LEU A 15 -1.86 -22.65 13.72
CA LEU A 15 -2.21 -24.09 13.68
C LEU A 15 -2.38 -24.67 15.08
N THR A 16 -1.50 -24.36 16.04
CA THR A 16 -1.62 -24.90 17.39
C THR A 16 -2.83 -24.33 18.13
N MET A 17 -3.15 -23.05 17.96
CA MET A 17 -4.36 -22.45 18.50
C MET A 17 -5.62 -23.01 17.83
N ALA A 18 -5.60 -23.17 16.49
CA ALA A 18 -6.72 -23.77 15.75
C ALA A 18 -7.04 -25.18 16.24
N ASN A 19 -6.01 -26.04 16.42
CA ASN A 19 -6.18 -27.36 17.04
C ASN A 19 -6.75 -27.25 18.47
N GLY A 20 -6.25 -26.31 19.27
CA GLY A 20 -6.77 -26.08 20.61
C GLY A 20 -8.24 -25.66 20.63
N TYR A 21 -8.65 -24.75 19.75
CA TYR A 21 -10.05 -24.35 19.60
C TYR A 21 -10.92 -25.52 19.16
N PHE A 22 -10.45 -26.34 18.21
CA PHE A 22 -11.15 -27.53 17.76
C PHE A 22 -11.37 -28.54 18.91
N GLU A 23 -10.31 -28.93 19.63
CA GLU A 23 -10.36 -29.89 20.72
C GLU A 23 -11.22 -29.45 21.92
N LEU A 24 -11.28 -28.14 22.16
CA LEU A 24 -12.06 -27.55 23.24
C LEU A 24 -13.51 -27.21 22.84
N GLY A 25 -13.92 -27.56 21.61
CA GLY A 25 -15.28 -27.28 21.11
C GLY A 25 -15.55 -25.77 20.91
N LYS A 26 -14.51 -24.97 20.73
CA LYS A 26 -14.58 -23.50 20.48
C LYS A 26 -14.35 -23.13 19.02
N GLY A 27 -14.08 -24.12 18.17
CA GLY A 27 -13.73 -23.89 16.78
C GLY A 27 -14.80 -23.15 15.99
N ASP A 28 -16.06 -23.44 16.27
CA ASP A 28 -17.24 -22.87 15.59
C ASP A 28 -17.78 -21.59 16.26
N GLU A 29 -17.20 -21.15 17.42
CA GLU A 29 -17.58 -19.87 18.03
C GLU A 29 -17.24 -18.73 17.05
N ILE A 30 -18.19 -17.86 16.75
CA ILE A 30 -17.95 -16.72 15.86
C ILE A 30 -17.07 -15.70 16.56
N ALA A 31 -15.97 -15.34 15.90
CA ALA A 31 -14.99 -14.37 16.37
C ALA A 31 -14.87 -13.20 15.37
N TYR A 32 -14.60 -12.02 15.89
CA TYR A 32 -14.39 -10.81 15.12
C TYR A 32 -12.95 -10.33 15.30
N PHE A 33 -12.26 -10.13 14.19
CA PHE A 33 -10.90 -9.61 14.18
C PHE A 33 -10.81 -8.38 13.30
N ASP A 34 -10.01 -7.40 13.74
CA ASP A 34 -9.63 -6.25 12.93
C ASP A 34 -8.17 -6.30 12.55
N LEU A 35 -7.89 -6.06 11.27
CA LEU A 35 -6.58 -5.70 10.77
C LEU A 35 -6.48 -4.18 10.70
N PHE A 36 -5.55 -3.58 11.42
CA PHE A 36 -5.30 -2.13 11.46
C PHE A 36 -3.82 -1.84 11.69
N PHE A 37 -3.40 -0.59 11.56
CA PHE A 37 -2.02 -0.16 11.86
C PHE A 37 -2.00 0.96 12.89
N ARG A 38 -0.81 1.25 13.47
CA ARG A 38 -0.69 2.16 14.61
C ARG A 38 -0.06 3.50 14.29
N ARG A 39 0.81 3.55 13.29
CA ARG A 39 1.54 4.77 12.90
C ARG A 39 1.73 4.81 11.40
N VAL A 40 1.59 6.00 10.82
CA VAL A 40 1.89 6.20 9.41
C VAL A 40 3.40 6.16 9.21
N PRO A 41 3.91 5.38 8.22
CA PRO A 41 5.33 5.37 7.90
C PRO A 41 5.87 6.76 7.56
N ASP A 42 7.16 6.97 7.85
CA ASP A 42 7.88 8.24 7.59
C ASP A 42 7.23 9.47 8.24
N GLY A 43 6.46 9.29 9.32
CA GLY A 43 5.75 10.39 9.98
C GLY A 43 4.72 11.09 9.07
N GLY A 44 4.22 10.39 8.06
CA GLY A 44 3.21 10.91 7.15
C GLY A 44 1.85 11.13 7.81
N GLY A 45 0.96 11.88 7.15
CA GLY A 45 -0.37 12.17 7.67
C GLY A 45 -1.42 11.08 7.36
N PHE A 46 -1.15 10.19 6.41
CA PHE A 46 -2.03 9.08 6.01
C PHE A 46 -1.22 7.95 5.36
N ALA A 47 -1.81 6.77 5.30
CA ALA A 47 -1.32 5.64 4.50
C ALA A 47 -2.33 5.30 3.39
N ILE A 48 -1.93 4.49 2.43
CA ILE A 48 -2.80 4.02 1.33
C ILE A 48 -3.02 2.53 1.52
N ALA A 49 -4.26 2.10 1.63
CA ALA A 49 -4.61 0.68 1.70
C ALA A 49 -4.35 0.00 0.36
N ALA A 50 -3.60 -1.10 0.36
CA ALA A 50 -3.32 -1.92 -0.81
C ALA A 50 -3.05 -3.37 -0.41
N GLY A 51 -3.29 -4.33 -1.32
CA GLY A 51 -3.07 -5.75 -1.11
C GLY A 51 -4.35 -6.59 -0.97
N LEU A 52 -5.53 -5.99 -1.12
CA LEU A 52 -6.81 -6.69 -0.99
C LEU A 52 -7.01 -7.74 -2.09
N GLU A 53 -6.58 -7.49 -3.31
CA GLU A 53 -6.68 -8.48 -4.40
C GLU A 53 -6.00 -9.80 -4.03
N GLN A 54 -4.78 -9.74 -3.46
CA GLN A 54 -4.04 -10.93 -3.04
C GLN A 54 -4.67 -11.63 -1.81
N VAL A 55 -5.33 -10.87 -0.95
CA VAL A 55 -6.15 -11.45 0.14
C VAL A 55 -7.32 -12.22 -0.45
N VAL A 56 -8.03 -11.65 -1.42
CA VAL A 56 -9.16 -12.34 -2.09
C VAL A 56 -8.71 -13.62 -2.78
N ASP A 57 -7.61 -13.58 -3.53
CA ASP A 57 -7.07 -14.76 -4.19
C ASP A 57 -6.70 -15.86 -3.20
N TYR A 58 -6.04 -15.48 -2.09
CA TYR A 58 -5.67 -16.42 -1.04
C TYR A 58 -6.90 -17.10 -0.41
N ILE A 59 -7.92 -16.35 -0.02
CA ILE A 59 -9.14 -16.90 0.61
C ILE A 59 -9.86 -17.86 -0.35
N ARG A 60 -9.92 -17.55 -1.64
CA ARG A 60 -10.52 -18.44 -2.65
C ARG A 60 -9.74 -19.74 -2.87
N GLU A 61 -8.44 -19.70 -2.76
CA GLU A 61 -7.54 -20.84 -2.98
C GLU A 61 -7.25 -21.62 -1.69
N LEU A 62 -7.65 -21.09 -0.54
CA LEU A 62 -7.31 -21.65 0.79
C LEU A 62 -7.89 -23.04 0.99
N ARG A 63 -6.99 -24.04 0.96
CA ARG A 63 -7.31 -25.46 1.16
C ARG A 63 -6.06 -26.25 1.51
N PHE A 64 -6.21 -27.19 2.44
CA PHE A 64 -5.15 -28.15 2.76
C PHE A 64 -5.11 -29.28 1.74
N THR A 65 -3.94 -29.63 1.28
CA THR A 65 -3.68 -30.79 0.43
C THR A 65 -3.36 -32.01 1.31
N GLU A 66 -3.40 -33.23 0.74
CA GLU A 66 -2.98 -34.43 1.46
C GLU A 66 -1.49 -34.40 1.84
N GLU A 67 -0.66 -33.65 1.08
CA GLU A 67 0.74 -33.42 1.41
C GLU A 67 0.85 -32.55 2.68
N ASP A 68 0.06 -31.47 2.77
CA ASP A 68 -0.01 -30.60 3.96
C ASP A 68 -0.45 -31.40 5.19
N ILE A 69 -1.50 -32.22 5.04
CA ILE A 69 -2.03 -33.06 6.14
C ILE A 69 -0.99 -34.07 6.60
N SER A 70 -0.31 -34.73 5.67
CA SER A 70 0.76 -35.70 5.98
C SER A 70 1.89 -35.03 6.74
N TYR A 71 2.34 -33.84 6.29
CA TYR A 71 3.35 -33.05 6.97
C TYR A 71 2.92 -32.68 8.41
N LEU A 72 1.68 -32.22 8.60
CA LEU A 72 1.18 -31.87 9.93
C LEU A 72 1.06 -33.10 10.84
N LYS A 73 0.66 -34.26 10.30
CA LYS A 73 0.61 -35.54 11.04
C LYS A 73 1.97 -35.98 11.53
N GLU A 74 3.03 -35.80 10.73
CA GLU A 74 4.41 -36.13 11.11
C GLU A 74 4.91 -35.28 12.29
N LYS A 75 4.36 -34.08 12.52
CA LYS A 75 4.68 -33.27 13.70
C LYS A 75 4.25 -33.92 15.01
N GLY A 76 3.27 -34.82 15.01
CA GLY A 76 2.79 -35.52 16.20
C GLY A 76 2.14 -34.65 17.27
N MET A 77 1.71 -33.43 16.89
CA MET A 77 1.13 -32.42 17.80
C MET A 77 -0.37 -32.19 17.58
N PHE A 78 -0.89 -32.65 16.46
CA PHE A 78 -2.28 -32.40 16.05
C PHE A 78 -3.08 -33.68 16.16
N SER A 79 -4.34 -33.57 16.62
CA SER A 79 -5.23 -34.73 16.70
C SER A 79 -5.67 -35.20 15.31
N ASP A 80 -5.97 -36.51 15.20
CA ASP A 80 -6.50 -37.05 13.95
C ASP A 80 -7.82 -36.38 13.57
N GLY A 81 -8.68 -36.03 14.55
CA GLY A 81 -9.92 -35.30 14.31
C GLY A 81 -9.70 -33.90 13.72
N PHE A 82 -8.73 -33.16 14.22
CA PHE A 82 -8.38 -31.86 13.66
C PHE A 82 -7.78 -31.99 12.24
N LEU A 83 -6.94 -32.99 12.00
CA LEU A 83 -6.40 -33.25 10.67
C LEU A 83 -7.51 -33.61 9.66
N ASP A 84 -8.54 -34.35 10.09
CA ASP A 84 -9.71 -34.64 9.26
C ASP A 84 -10.56 -33.38 8.99
N TYR A 85 -10.71 -32.51 9.99
CA TYR A 85 -11.35 -31.20 9.82
C TYR A 85 -10.59 -30.36 8.76
N LEU A 86 -9.26 -30.29 8.81
CA LEU A 86 -8.45 -29.54 7.86
C LEU A 86 -8.60 -30.02 6.40
N ARG A 87 -8.84 -31.32 6.14
CA ARG A 87 -9.11 -31.83 4.78
C ARG A 87 -10.33 -31.17 4.12
N SER A 88 -11.33 -30.85 4.92
CA SER A 88 -12.57 -30.21 4.44
C SER A 88 -12.55 -28.68 4.61
N PHE A 89 -11.45 -28.14 5.16
CA PHE A 89 -11.36 -26.72 5.50
C PHE A 89 -11.66 -25.83 4.29
N ARG A 90 -12.54 -24.87 4.50
CA ARG A 90 -12.83 -23.74 3.61
C ARG A 90 -13.16 -22.55 4.50
N PHE A 91 -12.85 -21.36 4.01
CA PHE A 91 -13.29 -20.15 4.69
C PHE A 91 -14.80 -19.95 4.44
N THR A 92 -15.57 -19.82 5.52
CA THR A 92 -17.05 -19.68 5.48
C THR A 92 -17.53 -18.38 6.12
N GLY A 93 -16.60 -17.54 6.58
CA GLY A 93 -16.91 -16.29 7.27
C GLY A 93 -17.22 -15.12 6.35
N ASP A 94 -17.36 -13.95 6.98
CA ASP A 94 -17.54 -12.66 6.32
C ASP A 94 -16.24 -11.85 6.42
N ILE A 95 -15.90 -11.13 5.36
CA ILE A 95 -14.79 -10.17 5.33
C ILE A 95 -15.33 -8.84 4.83
N TYR A 96 -15.06 -7.78 5.58
CA TYR A 96 -15.29 -6.39 5.22
C TYR A 96 -13.94 -5.70 5.09
N ALA A 97 -13.74 -4.91 4.06
CA ALA A 97 -12.47 -4.19 3.86
C ALA A 97 -12.68 -2.82 3.21
N VAL A 98 -11.72 -1.92 3.44
CA VAL A 98 -11.66 -0.69 2.65
C VAL A 98 -11.18 -1.01 1.23
N PRO A 99 -11.74 -0.39 0.18
CA PRO A 99 -11.26 -0.56 -1.18
C PRO A 99 -9.78 -0.16 -1.32
N GLU A 100 -9.03 -0.86 -2.17
CA GLU A 100 -7.64 -0.49 -2.44
C GLU A 100 -7.54 0.94 -2.97
N GLY A 101 -6.50 1.65 -2.56
CA GLY A 101 -6.31 3.06 -2.88
C GLY A 101 -6.94 4.03 -1.88
N THR A 102 -7.73 3.55 -0.91
CA THR A 102 -8.31 4.39 0.14
C THR A 102 -7.20 4.93 1.06
N PRO A 103 -7.11 6.25 1.30
CA PRO A 103 -6.31 6.79 2.39
C PRO A 103 -6.85 6.30 3.73
N VAL A 104 -5.99 5.76 4.59
CA VAL A 104 -6.34 5.19 5.89
C VAL A 104 -5.50 5.79 7.00
N PHE A 105 -6.02 5.77 8.22
CA PHE A 105 -5.41 6.40 9.38
C PHE A 105 -5.19 5.39 10.52
N PRO A 106 -4.28 5.67 11.46
CA PRO A 106 -4.00 4.77 12.58
C PRO A 106 -5.25 4.44 13.42
N GLY A 107 -5.39 3.14 13.75
CA GLY A 107 -6.46 2.65 14.62
C GLY A 107 -7.77 2.31 13.92
N GLU A 108 -7.91 2.63 12.64
CA GLU A 108 -9.07 2.24 11.82
C GLU A 108 -8.89 0.81 11.30
N PRO A 109 -9.93 -0.05 11.32
CA PRO A 109 -9.88 -1.33 10.68
C PRO A 109 -9.81 -1.20 9.15
N ILE A 110 -8.71 -1.68 8.56
CA ILE A 110 -8.55 -1.83 7.10
C ILE A 110 -9.36 -3.04 6.64
N ILE A 111 -9.29 -4.13 7.41
CA ILE A 111 -10.07 -5.36 7.19
C ILE A 111 -10.71 -5.74 8.52
N THR A 112 -11.99 -6.12 8.48
CA THR A 112 -12.70 -6.78 9.57
C THR A 112 -13.12 -8.16 9.12
N VAL A 113 -12.80 -9.17 9.90
CA VAL A 113 -13.17 -10.58 9.68
C VAL A 113 -14.18 -11.01 10.74
N ARG A 114 -15.30 -11.61 10.32
CA ARG A 114 -16.27 -12.29 11.17
C ARG A 114 -16.34 -13.73 10.70
N ALA A 115 -15.84 -14.68 11.48
CA ALA A 115 -15.79 -16.08 11.07
C ALA A 115 -15.72 -17.02 12.30
N PRO A 116 -15.93 -18.34 12.11
CA PRO A 116 -15.55 -19.34 13.10
C PRO A 116 -14.12 -19.13 13.60
N ALA A 117 -13.88 -19.33 14.89
CA ALA A 117 -12.63 -18.96 15.54
C ALA A 117 -11.39 -19.61 14.88
N VAL A 118 -11.50 -20.86 14.43
CA VAL A 118 -10.41 -21.54 13.68
C VAL A 118 -10.13 -20.82 12.38
N GLU A 119 -11.16 -20.47 11.61
CA GLU A 119 -11.01 -19.83 10.32
C GLU A 119 -10.47 -18.40 10.46
N ALA A 120 -11.03 -17.62 11.38
CA ALA A 120 -10.63 -16.24 11.64
C ALA A 120 -9.18 -16.14 12.11
N GLN A 121 -8.72 -17.10 12.93
CA GLN A 121 -7.33 -17.12 13.42
C GLN A 121 -6.34 -17.55 12.34
N PHE A 122 -6.70 -18.52 11.50
CA PHE A 122 -5.79 -19.16 10.56
C PHE A 122 -5.33 -18.24 9.42
N ILE A 123 -6.07 -17.21 9.09
CA ILE A 123 -5.76 -16.31 7.97
C ILE A 123 -4.90 -15.10 8.37
N GLU A 124 -4.57 -14.93 9.64
CA GLU A 124 -3.85 -13.76 10.19
C GLU A 124 -2.58 -13.40 9.42
N THR A 125 -1.65 -14.37 9.33
CA THR A 125 -0.32 -14.12 8.75
C THR A 125 -0.41 -13.68 7.29
N TYR A 126 -1.23 -14.35 6.48
CA TYR A 126 -1.29 -14.02 5.05
C TYR A 126 -1.96 -12.66 4.79
N LEU A 127 -3.02 -12.33 5.54
CA LEU A 127 -3.63 -11.01 5.45
C LEU A 127 -2.62 -9.92 5.80
N LEU A 128 -1.85 -10.11 6.88
CA LEU A 128 -0.82 -9.17 7.30
C LEU A 128 0.30 -9.03 6.26
N LEU A 129 0.77 -10.12 5.67
CA LEU A 129 1.79 -10.08 4.61
C LEU A 129 1.34 -9.21 3.43
N CYS A 130 0.11 -9.41 2.94
CA CYS A 130 -0.41 -8.67 1.80
C CYS A 130 -0.57 -7.18 2.11
N ILE A 131 -1.26 -6.87 3.20
CA ILE A 131 -1.61 -5.49 3.55
C ILE A 131 -0.38 -4.69 4.01
N ASN A 132 0.49 -5.27 4.84
CA ASN A 132 1.70 -4.60 5.32
C ASN A 132 2.61 -4.19 4.16
N HIS A 133 2.94 -5.13 3.28
CA HIS A 133 3.88 -4.87 2.20
C HIS A 133 3.32 -3.86 1.20
N GLN A 134 2.14 -4.13 0.66
CA GLN A 134 1.62 -3.29 -0.42
C GLN A 134 1.17 -1.91 0.08
N SER A 135 0.58 -1.81 1.27
CA SER A 135 0.22 -0.50 1.83
C SER A 135 1.47 0.34 2.15
N LEU A 136 2.54 -0.29 2.64
CA LEU A 136 3.83 0.39 2.86
C LEU A 136 4.39 0.98 1.57
N ILE A 137 4.47 0.16 0.51
CA ILE A 137 5.06 0.59 -0.76
C ILE A 137 4.17 1.60 -1.49
N ALA A 138 2.84 1.42 -1.48
CA ALA A 138 1.91 2.42 -2.04
C ALA A 138 2.02 3.78 -1.33
N THR A 139 2.13 3.78 -0.01
CA THR A 139 2.31 4.98 0.80
C THR A 139 3.65 5.66 0.48
N LYS A 140 4.74 4.90 0.42
CA LYS A 140 6.08 5.41 0.06
C LYS A 140 6.09 5.98 -1.36
N ALA A 141 5.53 5.25 -2.32
CA ALA A 141 5.43 5.69 -3.71
C ALA A 141 4.66 7.02 -3.82
N ASN A 142 3.54 7.16 -3.11
CA ASN A 142 2.76 8.39 -3.10
C ASN A 142 3.56 9.59 -2.56
N ARG A 143 4.35 9.39 -1.50
CA ARG A 143 5.24 10.45 -1.00
C ARG A 143 6.24 10.88 -2.08
N VAL A 144 6.87 9.92 -2.76
CA VAL A 144 7.84 10.18 -3.84
C VAL A 144 7.16 10.90 -5.02
N VAL A 145 5.99 10.43 -5.44
CA VAL A 145 5.22 11.04 -6.56
C VAL A 145 4.82 12.49 -6.23
N ARG A 146 4.32 12.76 -5.03
CA ARG A 146 3.97 14.12 -4.61
C ARG A 146 5.20 15.02 -4.53
N ALA A 147 6.34 14.49 -4.08
CA ALA A 147 7.61 15.23 -4.05
C ALA A 147 8.08 15.64 -5.44
N ALA A 148 7.75 14.86 -6.48
CA ALA A 148 8.12 15.14 -7.86
C ALA A 148 7.37 16.34 -8.49
N GLY A 149 6.36 16.90 -7.82
CA GLY A 149 5.69 18.12 -8.24
C GLY A 149 5.04 18.01 -9.63
N GLY A 150 4.34 16.92 -9.90
CA GLY A 150 3.66 16.63 -11.17
C GLY A 150 4.53 15.99 -12.25
N ARG A 151 5.84 15.82 -12.01
CA ARG A 151 6.73 15.09 -12.93
C ARG A 151 6.51 13.59 -12.80
N PRO A 152 6.54 12.81 -13.90
CA PRO A 152 6.41 11.36 -13.85
C PRO A 152 7.49 10.71 -12.97
N VAL A 153 7.07 9.72 -12.19
CA VAL A 153 7.97 8.86 -11.40
C VAL A 153 7.79 7.42 -11.90
N MET A 154 8.89 6.78 -12.27
CA MET A 154 8.93 5.38 -12.66
C MET A 154 9.55 4.55 -11.55
N GLU A 155 8.96 3.41 -11.23
CA GLU A 155 9.48 2.45 -10.26
C GLU A 155 10.60 1.62 -10.90
N PHE A 156 11.85 1.74 -10.43
CA PHE A 156 13.05 1.06 -10.97
C PHE A 156 13.74 0.17 -9.94
N GLY A 157 12.98 -0.34 -8.97
CA GLY A 157 13.53 -1.05 -7.81
C GLY A 157 13.52 -2.57 -7.87
N SER A 158 12.96 -3.22 -8.90
CA SER A 158 12.74 -4.68 -8.93
C SER A 158 13.94 -5.50 -8.47
N ARG A 159 15.16 -5.19 -8.94
CA ARG A 159 16.41 -5.90 -8.56
C ARG A 159 16.89 -5.62 -7.13
N ARG A 160 16.24 -4.74 -6.39
CA ARG A 160 16.55 -4.34 -5.01
C ARG A 160 15.48 -4.79 -4.01
N ALA A 161 14.37 -5.34 -4.49
CA ALA A 161 13.28 -5.82 -3.66
C ALA A 161 13.68 -7.07 -2.85
N GLN A 162 12.97 -7.31 -1.77
CA GLN A 162 13.12 -8.50 -0.95
C GLN A 162 12.33 -9.67 -1.56
N GLY A 163 12.95 -10.37 -2.50
CA GLY A 163 12.38 -11.53 -3.18
C GLY A 163 11.50 -11.17 -4.38
N ALA A 164 11.05 -12.19 -5.11
CA ALA A 164 10.30 -12.05 -6.35
C ALA A 164 8.92 -11.40 -6.11
N ASP A 165 8.19 -11.89 -5.10
CA ASP A 165 6.88 -11.32 -4.75
C ASP A 165 7.02 -9.86 -4.31
N GLY A 166 8.08 -9.51 -3.58
CA GLY A 166 8.38 -8.13 -3.22
C GLY A 166 8.62 -7.22 -4.43
N ALA A 167 9.23 -7.72 -5.49
CA ALA A 167 9.40 -6.98 -6.74
C ALA A 167 8.08 -6.81 -7.50
N ILE A 168 7.32 -7.89 -7.66
CA ILE A 168 6.07 -7.90 -8.45
C ILE A 168 4.97 -7.09 -7.77
N LEU A 169 4.69 -7.42 -6.50
CA LEU A 169 3.64 -6.76 -5.73
C LEU A 169 4.04 -5.34 -5.29
N GLY A 170 5.35 -5.10 -5.13
CA GLY A 170 5.87 -3.76 -4.88
C GLY A 170 5.69 -2.83 -6.08
N ALA A 171 5.91 -3.32 -7.31
CA ALA A 171 5.61 -2.57 -8.53
C ALA A 171 4.12 -2.25 -8.65
N ARG A 172 3.23 -3.23 -8.34
CA ARG A 172 1.79 -3.03 -8.28
C ARG A 172 1.41 -1.94 -7.28
N ALA A 173 1.92 -2.03 -6.07
CA ALA A 173 1.66 -1.07 -5.00
C ALA A 173 2.19 0.34 -5.35
N ALA A 174 3.38 0.43 -5.96
CA ALA A 174 3.94 1.70 -6.42
C ALA A 174 3.06 2.38 -7.48
N TYR A 175 2.45 1.59 -8.37
CA TYR A 175 1.52 2.10 -9.38
C TYR A 175 0.22 2.63 -8.75
N ILE A 176 -0.34 1.93 -7.76
CA ILE A 176 -1.46 2.43 -6.94
C ILE A 176 -1.08 3.74 -6.25
N GLY A 177 0.14 3.84 -5.74
CA GLY A 177 0.69 5.05 -5.11
C GLY A 177 0.92 6.24 -6.07
N GLY A 178 0.78 6.02 -7.39
CA GLY A 178 0.84 7.06 -8.42
C GLY A 178 2.06 7.01 -9.35
N CYS A 179 2.97 6.03 -9.21
CA CYS A 179 4.03 5.84 -10.21
C CYS A 179 3.43 5.63 -11.60
N SER A 180 4.11 6.11 -12.64
CA SER A 180 3.61 6.09 -14.01
C SER A 180 3.96 4.80 -14.76
N ALA A 181 4.99 4.08 -14.32
CA ALA A 181 5.51 2.88 -14.97
C ALA A 181 6.40 2.09 -14.00
N THR A 182 6.78 0.86 -14.38
CA THR A 182 7.72 0.02 -13.64
C THR A 182 8.79 -0.59 -14.54
N ALA A 183 9.95 -0.92 -13.97
CA ALA A 183 10.95 -1.75 -14.64
C ALA A 183 10.65 -3.26 -14.54
N CYS A 184 9.61 -3.66 -13.81
CA CYS A 184 9.23 -5.04 -13.58
C CYS A 184 8.35 -5.57 -14.72
N THR A 185 8.95 -6.20 -15.71
CA THR A 185 8.26 -6.67 -16.93
C THR A 185 7.10 -7.64 -16.64
N ILE A 186 7.24 -8.51 -15.63
CA ILE A 186 6.14 -9.42 -15.26
C ILE A 186 4.93 -8.67 -14.72
N SER A 187 5.14 -7.53 -14.05
CA SER A 187 4.04 -6.70 -13.54
C SER A 187 3.30 -5.96 -14.67
N ASP A 188 3.97 -5.68 -15.80
CA ASP A 188 3.28 -5.22 -17.02
C ASP A 188 2.36 -6.30 -17.58
N ARG A 189 2.89 -7.50 -17.75
CA ARG A 189 2.11 -8.62 -18.28
C ARG A 189 0.90 -8.98 -17.41
N ASP A 190 1.11 -9.07 -16.09
CA ASP A 190 0.11 -9.65 -15.19
C ASP A 190 -0.88 -8.61 -14.63
N TYR A 191 -0.46 -7.34 -14.50
CA TYR A 191 -1.26 -6.24 -13.96
C TYR A 191 -1.48 -5.10 -14.95
N CYS A 192 -0.98 -5.20 -16.19
CA CYS A 192 -1.09 -4.13 -17.19
C CYS A 192 -0.48 -2.79 -16.74
N ILE A 193 0.60 -2.84 -15.95
CA ILE A 193 1.35 -1.66 -15.52
C ILE A 193 2.39 -1.34 -16.60
N PRO A 194 2.40 -0.16 -17.23
CA PRO A 194 3.35 0.13 -18.29
C PRO A 194 4.80 -0.17 -17.92
N ALA A 195 5.46 -1.05 -18.67
CA ALA A 195 6.89 -1.28 -18.52
C ALA A 195 7.69 -0.08 -19.05
N ALA A 196 8.70 0.34 -18.29
CA ALA A 196 9.62 1.39 -18.70
C ALA A 196 11.05 1.03 -18.36
N GLY A 197 11.95 1.48 -19.19
CA GLY A 197 13.39 1.29 -19.01
C GLY A 197 14.15 2.03 -20.10
N THR A 198 15.45 2.14 -19.88
CA THR A 198 16.36 2.71 -20.88
C THR A 198 17.44 1.68 -21.19
N MET A 199 18.70 2.01 -20.94
CA MET A 199 19.83 1.09 -21.04
C MET A 199 20.61 1.03 -19.73
N ALA A 200 21.46 0.07 -19.57
CA ALA A 200 22.49 0.03 -18.54
C ALA A 200 23.84 0.50 -19.11
N HIS A 201 24.79 0.86 -18.22
CA HIS A 201 26.15 1.21 -18.63
C HIS A 201 26.83 0.13 -19.46
N SER A 202 26.53 -1.15 -19.20
CA SER A 202 27.04 -2.28 -19.97
C SER A 202 26.68 -2.23 -21.46
N TRP A 203 25.54 -1.64 -21.84
CA TRP A 203 25.23 -1.40 -23.25
C TRP A 203 26.29 -0.51 -23.89
N VAL A 204 26.63 0.62 -23.26
CA VAL A 204 27.63 1.56 -23.76
C VAL A 204 29.00 0.87 -23.84
N GLN A 205 29.36 0.10 -22.82
CA GLN A 205 30.66 -0.59 -22.71
C GLN A 205 30.85 -1.75 -23.70
N MET A 206 29.79 -2.25 -24.31
CA MET A 206 29.84 -3.34 -25.31
C MET A 206 30.24 -2.86 -26.70
N PHE A 207 30.29 -1.55 -26.95
CA PHE A 207 30.66 -0.94 -28.22
C PHE A 207 32.06 -0.33 -28.14
N ASP A 208 32.69 -0.16 -29.31
CA ASP A 208 34.02 0.43 -29.39
C ASP A 208 34.05 1.94 -28.99
N SER A 209 32.87 2.59 -29.06
CA SER A 209 32.69 3.96 -28.59
C SER A 209 31.29 4.21 -28.05
N GLU A 210 31.18 5.16 -27.11
CA GLU A 210 29.91 5.65 -26.58
C GLU A 210 29.01 6.21 -27.71
N TYR A 211 29.56 6.90 -28.68
CA TYR A 211 28.82 7.39 -29.83
C TYR A 211 28.18 6.27 -30.65
N GLU A 212 28.93 5.19 -30.93
CA GLU A 212 28.42 4.04 -31.68
C GLU A 212 27.28 3.35 -30.90
N ALA A 213 27.41 3.19 -29.58
CA ALA A 213 26.37 2.67 -28.73
C ALA A 213 25.08 3.51 -28.80
N PHE A 214 25.21 4.84 -28.80
CA PHE A 214 24.07 5.77 -28.88
C PHE A 214 23.40 5.75 -30.25
N VAL A 215 24.16 5.77 -31.31
CA VAL A 215 23.65 5.64 -32.70
C VAL A 215 22.88 4.33 -32.87
N SER A 216 23.44 3.23 -32.39
CA SER A 216 22.83 1.91 -32.47
C SER A 216 21.50 1.86 -31.72
N TYR A 217 21.44 2.44 -30.50
CA TYR A 217 20.22 2.52 -29.72
C TYR A 217 19.14 3.38 -30.40
N CYS A 218 19.50 4.56 -30.91
CA CYS A 218 18.61 5.43 -31.65
C CYS A 218 18.02 4.76 -32.89
N ARG A 219 18.79 3.94 -33.62
CA ARG A 219 18.30 3.19 -34.79
C ARG A 219 17.32 2.08 -34.40
N LEU A 220 17.57 1.37 -33.30
CA LEU A 220 16.74 0.25 -32.83
C LEU A 220 15.45 0.72 -32.16
N TYR A 221 15.50 1.81 -31.41
CA TYR A 221 14.38 2.30 -30.60
C TYR A 221 14.15 3.81 -30.81
N PRO A 222 13.86 4.25 -32.05
CA PRO A 222 13.82 5.67 -32.39
C PRO A 222 12.75 6.44 -31.58
N GLU A 223 11.57 5.86 -31.34
CA GLU A 223 10.47 6.49 -30.61
C GLU A 223 10.69 6.56 -29.07
N ASN A 224 11.67 5.78 -28.57
CA ASN A 224 11.95 5.66 -27.13
C ASN A 224 13.42 5.86 -26.76
N ALA A 225 14.16 6.62 -27.60
CA ALA A 225 15.59 6.83 -27.42
C ALA A 225 15.87 7.73 -26.21
N THR A 226 16.19 7.10 -25.08
CA THR A 226 16.72 7.76 -23.88
C THR A 226 18.13 7.23 -23.61
N LEU A 227 19.14 8.08 -23.78
CA LEU A 227 20.56 7.72 -23.75
C LEU A 227 21.17 7.96 -22.38
N LEU A 228 21.88 6.96 -21.83
CA LEU A 228 22.56 7.03 -20.54
C LEU A 228 23.93 7.70 -20.73
N VAL A 229 24.04 8.96 -20.30
CA VAL A 229 25.18 9.83 -20.68
C VAL A 229 26.31 9.93 -19.65
N ASP A 230 26.20 9.18 -18.56
CA ASP A 230 27.16 9.24 -17.45
C ASP A 230 28.04 7.98 -17.33
N THR A 231 28.24 7.24 -18.44
CA THR A 231 29.14 6.05 -18.43
C THR A 231 30.59 6.46 -18.24
N TYR A 232 31.02 7.57 -18.83
CA TYR A 232 32.40 8.08 -18.75
C TYR A 232 32.46 9.51 -18.23
N ASP A 233 32.15 10.53 -19.07
CA ASP A 233 32.13 11.94 -18.68
C ASP A 233 30.88 12.59 -19.28
N VAL A 234 29.98 13.01 -18.40
CA VAL A 234 28.68 13.57 -18.78
C VAL A 234 28.83 14.75 -19.74
N LEU A 235 29.68 15.73 -19.41
CA LEU A 235 29.76 17.00 -20.12
C LEU A 235 30.72 16.98 -21.31
N ARG A 236 31.81 16.19 -21.25
CA ARG A 236 32.84 16.15 -22.30
C ARG A 236 32.59 15.05 -23.34
N SER A 237 31.85 13.99 -22.97
CA SER A 237 31.61 12.82 -23.82
C SER A 237 30.12 12.55 -23.99
N GLY A 238 29.39 12.22 -22.90
CA GLY A 238 28.05 11.72 -22.94
C GLY A 238 27.06 12.62 -23.65
N ILE A 239 26.90 13.87 -23.21
CA ILE A 239 25.95 14.83 -23.82
C ILE A 239 26.37 15.17 -25.25
N PRO A 240 27.65 15.51 -25.58
CA PRO A 240 28.07 15.75 -26.95
C PRO A 240 27.77 14.58 -27.88
N ASN A 241 28.05 13.34 -27.49
CA ASN A 241 27.78 12.16 -28.29
C ASN A 241 26.26 11.89 -28.43
N ALA A 242 25.45 12.14 -27.39
CA ALA A 242 24.02 12.06 -27.47
C ALA A 242 23.42 13.08 -28.45
N ILE A 243 23.82 14.34 -28.35
CA ILE A 243 23.42 15.41 -29.29
C ILE A 243 23.75 15.01 -30.73
N ARG A 244 24.98 14.52 -30.95
CA ARG A 244 25.41 14.06 -32.26
C ARG A 244 24.57 12.91 -32.78
N ALA A 245 24.29 11.89 -31.97
CA ALA A 245 23.46 10.74 -32.33
C ALA A 245 21.99 11.16 -32.65
N PHE A 246 21.41 12.06 -31.87
CA PHE A 246 20.07 12.58 -32.14
C PHE A 246 20.01 13.35 -33.47
N ARG A 247 20.98 14.21 -33.73
CA ARG A 247 21.05 14.99 -35.00
C ARG A 247 21.28 14.12 -36.23
N GLU A 248 22.13 13.10 -36.12
CA GLU A 248 22.50 12.26 -37.26
C GLU A 248 21.48 11.10 -37.50
N VAL A 249 20.71 10.69 -36.48
CA VAL A 249 19.80 9.54 -36.60
C VAL A 249 18.34 9.94 -36.48
N LEU A 250 17.93 10.58 -35.36
CA LEU A 250 16.50 10.82 -35.07
C LEU A 250 15.92 11.98 -35.89
N LEU A 251 16.62 13.13 -35.97
CA LEU A 251 16.13 14.30 -36.71
C LEU A 251 15.89 13.98 -38.20
N PRO A 252 16.78 13.26 -38.92
CA PRO A 252 16.54 12.88 -40.30
C PRO A 252 15.30 11.94 -40.46
N MET A 253 14.90 11.21 -39.41
CA MET A 253 13.70 10.39 -39.36
C MET A 253 12.44 11.19 -39.01
N GLY A 254 12.56 12.49 -38.77
CA GLY A 254 11.46 13.35 -38.32
C GLY A 254 11.10 13.20 -36.84
N ILE A 255 11.95 12.55 -36.04
CA ILE A 255 11.70 12.28 -34.62
C ILE A 255 12.40 13.35 -33.80
N THR A 256 11.62 14.15 -33.08
CA THR A 256 12.11 15.21 -32.17
C THR A 256 12.09 14.78 -30.70
N LYS A 257 11.28 13.76 -30.38
CA LYS A 257 11.19 13.24 -29.01
C LYS A 257 12.39 12.35 -28.71
N CYS A 258 13.25 12.82 -27.82
CA CYS A 258 14.41 12.09 -27.36
C CYS A 258 14.62 12.35 -25.86
N GLY A 259 15.54 11.66 -25.25
CA GLY A 259 15.86 11.85 -23.83
C GLY A 259 17.31 11.50 -23.50
N ILE A 260 17.80 12.07 -22.42
CA ILE A 260 19.03 11.64 -21.76
C ILE A 260 18.71 11.20 -20.33
N ARG A 261 19.55 10.30 -19.79
CA ARG A 261 19.46 9.87 -18.39
C ARG A 261 20.76 10.15 -17.66
N LEU A 262 20.62 10.75 -16.48
CA LEU A 262 21.67 10.99 -15.51
C LEU A 262 21.47 10.06 -14.31
N ASP A 263 22.44 9.22 -14.00
CA ASP A 263 22.38 8.22 -12.94
C ASP A 263 23.45 8.44 -11.84
N SER A 264 24.33 9.44 -12.01
CA SER A 264 25.43 9.72 -11.08
C SER A 264 25.88 11.21 -11.11
N GLY A 265 26.72 11.57 -10.13
CA GLY A 265 27.29 12.91 -10.00
C GLY A 265 26.38 13.91 -9.28
N ASP A 266 26.72 15.21 -9.37
CA ASP A 266 25.89 16.28 -8.86
C ASP A 266 24.73 16.55 -9.84
N ILE A 267 23.60 15.97 -9.52
CA ILE A 267 22.41 15.99 -10.40
C ILE A 267 21.91 17.42 -10.65
N THR A 268 21.93 18.30 -9.64
CA THR A 268 21.50 19.69 -9.81
C THR A 268 22.38 20.41 -10.82
N TYR A 269 23.68 20.30 -10.67
CA TYR A 269 24.64 20.94 -11.59
C TYR A 269 24.58 20.33 -12.99
N LEU A 270 24.63 19.01 -13.07
CA LEU A 270 24.66 18.29 -14.34
C LEU A 270 23.37 18.46 -15.14
N SER A 271 22.19 18.46 -14.51
CA SER A 271 20.93 18.67 -15.23
C SER A 271 20.83 20.09 -15.84
N LYS A 272 21.27 21.13 -15.11
CA LYS A 272 21.31 22.49 -15.61
C LYS A 272 22.28 22.62 -16.79
N MET A 273 23.47 22.03 -16.68
CA MET A 273 24.45 22.06 -17.78
C MET A 273 23.95 21.24 -18.98
N ALA A 274 23.35 20.10 -18.74
CA ALA A 274 22.72 19.27 -19.78
C ALA A 274 21.63 20.05 -20.53
N ARG A 275 20.72 20.70 -19.82
CA ARG A 275 19.65 21.50 -20.44
C ARG A 275 20.21 22.60 -21.30
N LYS A 276 21.21 23.35 -20.81
CA LYS A 276 21.89 24.39 -21.58
C LYS A 276 22.50 23.85 -22.86
N MET A 277 23.26 22.74 -22.79
CA MET A 277 23.90 22.14 -23.96
C MET A 277 22.88 21.62 -25.00
N LEU A 278 21.78 21.03 -24.52
CA LEU A 278 20.70 20.55 -25.38
C LEU A 278 19.98 21.71 -26.08
N ASP A 279 19.71 22.81 -25.37
CA ASP A 279 19.08 24.00 -25.92
C ASP A 279 19.98 24.72 -26.96
N GLU A 280 21.26 24.88 -26.67
CA GLU A 280 22.26 25.40 -27.62
C GLU A 280 22.38 24.52 -28.88
N ALA A 281 22.07 23.21 -28.73
CA ALA A 281 22.02 22.29 -29.85
C ALA A 281 20.68 22.31 -30.61
N GLY A 282 19.67 23.07 -30.17
CA GLY A 282 18.33 23.11 -30.76
C GLY A 282 17.43 21.94 -30.35
N LEU A 283 17.80 21.17 -29.31
CA LEU A 283 17.07 20.01 -28.80
C LEU A 283 16.23 20.37 -27.55
N THR A 284 15.43 21.43 -27.67
CA THR A 284 14.66 21.99 -26.54
C THR A 284 13.60 21.02 -25.97
N GLU A 285 13.15 20.08 -26.77
CA GLU A 285 12.16 19.05 -26.34
C GLU A 285 12.83 17.76 -25.79
N CYS A 286 14.17 17.68 -25.79
CA CYS A 286 14.87 16.54 -25.26
C CYS A 286 14.68 16.46 -23.74
N ARG A 287 14.16 15.32 -23.25
CA ARG A 287 13.85 15.13 -21.83
C ARG A 287 15.07 14.71 -21.03
N ILE A 288 15.12 15.18 -19.79
CA ILE A 288 16.15 14.79 -18.81
C ILE A 288 15.51 13.88 -17.76
N VAL A 289 15.92 12.62 -17.77
CA VAL A 289 15.52 11.61 -16.79
C VAL A 289 16.62 11.48 -15.74
N VAL A 290 16.24 11.43 -14.47
CA VAL A 290 17.20 11.28 -13.37
C VAL A 290 16.88 10.04 -12.56
N SER A 291 17.91 9.31 -12.18
CA SER A 291 17.81 8.12 -11.35
C SER A 291 18.99 8.07 -10.35
N ASN A 292 19.04 6.98 -9.56
CA ASN A 292 20.02 6.70 -8.51
C ASN A 292 19.74 7.35 -7.16
N SER A 293 19.56 6.50 -6.15
CA SER A 293 19.44 6.83 -4.71
C SER A 293 18.41 7.90 -4.36
N LEU A 294 17.39 8.08 -5.19
CA LEU A 294 16.34 9.06 -5.00
C LEU A 294 15.31 8.62 -3.97
N ASP A 295 14.83 9.57 -3.19
CA ASP A 295 13.64 9.50 -2.34
C ASP A 295 12.91 10.85 -2.35
N GLU A 296 11.80 10.95 -1.62
CA GLU A 296 10.99 12.18 -1.57
C GLU A 296 11.77 13.41 -1.10
N ASN A 297 12.75 13.24 -0.19
CA ASN A 297 13.52 14.36 0.34
C ASN A 297 14.53 14.86 -0.69
N ILE A 298 15.27 13.95 -1.30
CA ILE A 298 16.25 14.31 -2.35
C ILE A 298 15.54 14.92 -3.56
N ILE A 299 14.40 14.37 -3.98
CA ILE A 299 13.63 14.93 -5.10
C ILE A 299 13.17 16.36 -4.80
N ARG A 300 12.65 16.63 -3.60
CA ARG A 300 12.30 17.99 -3.18
C ARG A 300 13.49 18.93 -3.22
N ASP A 301 14.62 18.50 -2.70
CA ASP A 301 15.85 19.31 -2.67
C ASP A 301 16.36 19.63 -4.09
N LEU A 302 16.38 18.65 -4.98
CA LEU A 302 16.74 18.85 -6.38
C LEU A 302 15.85 19.89 -7.06
N ILE A 303 14.53 19.79 -6.87
CA ILE A 303 13.57 20.74 -7.43
C ILE A 303 13.75 22.13 -6.83
N MET A 304 13.92 22.24 -5.51
CA MET A 304 14.15 23.52 -4.82
C MET A 304 15.45 24.21 -5.27
N GLN A 305 16.49 23.43 -5.59
CA GLN A 305 17.75 23.95 -6.15
C GLN A 305 17.65 24.30 -7.64
N GLY A 306 16.48 24.11 -8.25
CA GLY A 306 16.24 24.43 -9.65
C GLY A 306 16.89 23.44 -10.62
N ALA A 307 16.98 22.17 -10.27
CA ALA A 307 17.40 21.12 -11.19
C ALA A 307 16.43 21.01 -12.38
N GLU A 308 16.97 20.89 -13.58
CA GLU A 308 16.22 20.76 -14.83
C GLU A 308 15.93 19.28 -15.12
N ILE A 309 14.81 18.79 -14.62
CA ILE A 309 14.45 17.37 -14.63
C ILE A 309 13.02 17.21 -15.13
N ASP A 310 12.80 16.31 -16.06
CA ASP A 310 11.47 16.02 -16.63
C ASP A 310 10.80 14.79 -15.98
N SER A 311 11.59 13.81 -15.54
CA SER A 311 11.06 12.60 -14.87
C SER A 311 12.10 11.92 -13.99
N PHE A 312 11.62 11.07 -13.08
CA PHE A 312 12.45 10.38 -12.09
C PHE A 312 12.31 8.86 -12.22
N GLY A 313 13.42 8.14 -12.18
CA GLY A 313 13.50 6.70 -12.00
C GLY A 313 13.90 6.39 -10.55
N VAL A 314 12.97 5.90 -9.73
CA VAL A 314 13.21 5.67 -8.31
C VAL A 314 13.23 4.17 -8.01
N GLY A 315 14.35 3.70 -7.48
CA GLY A 315 14.58 2.26 -7.29
C GLY A 315 14.58 1.83 -5.83
N GLU A 316 15.79 1.56 -5.29
CA GLU A 316 16.01 0.94 -3.98
C GLU A 316 15.19 1.58 -2.85
N ARG A 317 15.27 2.89 -2.70
CA ARG A 317 14.64 3.58 -1.55
C ARG A 317 13.12 3.54 -1.57
N LEU A 318 12.50 3.37 -2.75
CA LEU A 318 11.08 3.20 -2.90
C LEU A 318 10.68 1.76 -2.60
N ILE A 319 11.24 0.78 -3.35
CA ILE A 319 10.79 -0.62 -3.30
C ILE A 319 11.08 -1.31 -1.96
N THR A 320 12.03 -0.80 -1.19
CA THR A 320 12.37 -1.29 0.15
C THR A 320 11.76 -0.43 1.27
N ALA A 321 11.10 0.69 0.92
CA ALA A 321 10.70 1.73 1.87
C ALA A 321 11.82 2.04 2.89
N LYS A 322 13.04 2.26 2.38
CA LYS A 322 14.32 2.24 3.13
C LYS A 322 14.33 3.09 4.41
N SER A 323 13.64 4.22 4.42
CA SER A 323 13.57 5.14 5.58
C SER A 323 12.76 4.57 6.73
N ASN A 324 11.69 3.82 6.44
CA ASN A 324 10.83 3.15 7.42
C ASN A 324 10.26 1.88 6.80
N PRO A 325 10.96 0.73 6.90
CA PRO A 325 10.63 -0.48 6.16
C PRO A 325 9.51 -1.34 6.76
N VAL A 326 8.78 -0.81 7.77
CA VAL A 326 7.74 -1.55 8.48
C VAL A 326 6.44 -0.76 8.51
N PHE A 327 5.36 -1.33 7.97
CA PHE A 327 4.02 -0.75 8.06
C PHE A 327 3.43 -0.87 9.46
N GLY A 328 3.69 -2.00 10.12
CA GLY A 328 3.29 -2.25 11.51
C GLY A 328 1.80 -2.55 11.66
N GLY A 329 1.17 -3.13 10.65
CA GLY A 329 -0.17 -3.67 10.74
C GLY A 329 -0.26 -4.79 11.75
N VAL A 330 -1.40 -4.92 12.39
CA VAL A 330 -1.71 -5.95 13.38
C VAL A 330 -3.12 -6.50 13.14
N TYR A 331 -3.33 -7.74 13.55
CA TYR A 331 -4.61 -8.43 13.48
C TYR A 331 -5.04 -8.83 14.89
N LYS A 332 -6.20 -8.36 15.36
CA LYS A 332 -6.57 -8.50 16.78
C LYS A 332 -8.04 -8.84 16.96
N LEU A 333 -8.29 -9.80 17.87
CA LEU A 333 -9.64 -10.12 18.33
C LEU A 333 -10.26 -8.88 18.99
N VAL A 334 -11.48 -8.52 18.55
CA VAL A 334 -12.22 -7.35 19.03
C VAL A 334 -13.61 -7.69 19.57
N ALA A 335 -14.15 -8.85 19.22
CA ALA A 335 -15.39 -9.38 19.77
C ALA A 335 -15.51 -10.88 19.52
N LYS A 336 -16.47 -11.54 20.20
CA LYS A 336 -16.97 -12.89 19.87
C LYS A 336 -18.49 -12.91 19.98
N GLU A 337 -19.15 -13.92 19.41
CA GLU A 337 -20.57 -14.15 19.64
C GLU A 337 -20.79 -15.15 20.79
N GLU A 338 -21.77 -14.87 21.61
CA GLU A 338 -22.21 -15.77 22.68
C GLU A 338 -23.72 -15.63 22.89
N GLY A 339 -24.46 -16.73 22.76
CA GLY A 339 -25.90 -16.69 22.90
C GLY A 339 -26.64 -15.76 21.94
N GLY A 340 -26.10 -15.53 20.74
CA GLY A 340 -26.63 -14.60 19.72
C GLY A 340 -26.33 -13.13 20.00
N ARG A 341 -25.45 -12.82 20.98
CA ARG A 341 -24.99 -11.46 21.30
C ARG A 341 -23.54 -11.30 20.97
N ILE A 342 -23.17 -10.11 20.53
CA ILE A 342 -21.77 -9.73 20.29
C ILE A 342 -21.15 -9.29 21.62
N ILE A 343 -20.16 -10.04 22.09
CA ILE A 343 -19.43 -9.76 23.33
C ILE A 343 -18.12 -9.09 22.97
N PRO A 344 -17.94 -7.78 23.27
CA PRO A 344 -16.74 -7.05 22.92
C PRO A 344 -15.53 -7.60 23.69
N LYS A 345 -14.36 -7.57 23.03
CA LYS A 345 -13.08 -7.99 23.59
C LYS A 345 -12.06 -6.88 23.41
N ILE A 346 -11.21 -6.67 24.41
CA ILE A 346 -10.18 -5.64 24.40
C ILE A 346 -8.85 -6.23 24.85
N LYS A 347 -7.78 -5.83 24.16
CA LYS A 347 -6.42 -6.04 24.65
C LYS A 347 -6.00 -4.79 25.43
N ILE A 348 -5.78 -4.94 26.73
CA ILE A 348 -5.23 -3.90 27.60
C ILE A 348 -3.69 -3.98 27.56
N SER A 349 -3.03 -2.84 27.57
CA SER A 349 -1.57 -2.74 27.53
C SER A 349 -1.12 -1.48 28.25
N GLU A 350 0.05 -1.52 28.89
CA GLU A 350 0.72 -0.34 29.45
C GLU A 350 1.06 0.72 28.37
N ASN A 351 1.23 0.27 27.13
CA ASN A 351 1.37 1.19 25.98
C ASN A 351 -0.02 1.50 25.40
N PRO A 352 -0.55 2.74 25.53
CA PRO A 352 -1.88 3.13 25.05
C PRO A 352 -2.11 2.85 23.57
N GLU A 353 -1.09 2.96 22.71
CA GLU A 353 -1.19 2.68 21.28
C GLU A 353 -1.45 1.20 20.95
N LYS A 354 -1.26 0.30 21.94
CA LYS A 354 -1.53 -1.13 21.82
C LYS A 354 -2.93 -1.52 22.30
N ILE A 355 -3.68 -0.59 22.88
CA ILE A 355 -5.06 -0.80 23.31
C ILE A 355 -5.95 -0.82 22.06
N THR A 356 -6.73 -1.89 21.88
CA THR A 356 -7.61 -2.05 20.72
C THR A 356 -8.92 -1.28 20.90
N ASN A 357 -9.59 -0.96 19.79
CA ASN A 357 -10.99 -0.53 19.80
C ASN A 357 -11.85 -1.80 19.75
N PRO A 358 -12.65 -2.07 20.79
CA PRO A 358 -13.44 -3.31 20.90
C PRO A 358 -14.67 -3.30 20.00
N HIS A 359 -15.39 -4.42 19.96
CA HIS A 359 -16.66 -4.61 19.28
C HIS A 359 -16.57 -4.77 17.75
N PHE A 360 -17.65 -5.25 17.12
CA PHE A 360 -17.85 -5.19 15.68
C PHE A 360 -18.21 -3.76 15.28
N LYS A 361 -17.49 -3.16 14.32
CA LYS A 361 -17.50 -1.73 14.03
C LYS A 361 -17.74 -1.43 12.57
N LYS A 362 -18.23 -0.21 12.31
CA LYS A 362 -18.18 0.48 11.02
C LYS A 362 -17.27 1.69 11.10
N VAL A 363 -16.73 2.10 9.98
CA VAL A 363 -15.99 3.36 9.84
C VAL A 363 -16.70 4.23 8.83
N TYR A 364 -17.08 5.43 9.23
CA TYR A 364 -17.68 6.43 8.36
C TYR A 364 -16.68 7.55 8.11
N ARG A 365 -16.36 7.82 6.85
CA ARG A 365 -15.68 9.06 6.46
C ARG A 365 -16.68 10.16 6.24
N LEU A 366 -16.45 11.29 6.90
CA LEU A 366 -17.31 12.45 6.88
C LEU A 366 -16.73 13.46 5.91
N TYR A 367 -17.53 13.86 4.92
CA TYR A 367 -17.13 14.83 3.91
C TYR A 367 -17.93 16.12 4.11
N ASP A 368 -17.24 17.25 4.04
CA ASP A 368 -17.91 18.56 3.96
C ASP A 368 -18.74 18.61 2.67
N ARG A 369 -20.02 18.97 2.78
CA ARG A 369 -20.98 18.89 1.68
C ARG A 369 -20.72 19.93 0.58
N ASP A 370 -20.15 21.08 0.94
CA ASP A 370 -19.90 22.17 0.00
C ASP A 370 -18.60 21.96 -0.77
N THR A 371 -17.54 21.47 -0.10
CA THR A 371 -16.21 21.33 -0.69
C THR A 371 -15.87 19.93 -1.13
N GLY A 372 -16.60 18.91 -0.66
CA GLY A 372 -16.28 17.49 -0.88
C GLY A 372 -15.03 17.01 -0.15
N ARG A 373 -14.42 17.82 0.72
CA ARG A 373 -13.22 17.45 1.47
C ARG A 373 -13.56 16.56 2.66
N ALA A 374 -12.74 15.57 2.91
CA ALA A 374 -12.82 14.69 4.06
C ALA A 374 -12.46 15.48 5.34
N VAL A 375 -13.34 15.46 6.33
CA VAL A 375 -13.22 16.30 7.56
C VAL A 375 -12.78 15.50 8.76
N ALA A 376 -13.22 14.23 8.86
CA ALA A 376 -12.94 13.31 9.94
C ALA A 376 -13.41 11.90 9.55
N ASP A 377 -12.93 10.89 10.26
CA ASP A 377 -13.51 9.56 10.25
C ASP A 377 -14.11 9.27 11.62
N GLN A 378 -15.24 8.59 11.66
CA GLN A 378 -15.88 8.15 12.89
C GLN A 378 -16.10 6.66 12.90
N MET A 379 -15.56 5.98 13.90
CA MET A 379 -15.87 4.57 14.17
C MET A 379 -17.11 4.47 15.05
N THR A 380 -18.05 3.64 14.64
CA THR A 380 -19.29 3.35 15.37
C THR A 380 -19.38 1.86 15.69
N VAL A 381 -20.24 1.47 16.61
CA VAL A 381 -20.67 0.08 16.71
C VAL A 381 -21.44 -0.28 15.44
N TYR A 382 -21.34 -1.52 14.97
CA TYR A 382 -21.88 -1.93 13.66
C TYR A 382 -23.39 -1.68 13.48
N ASP A 383 -24.19 -1.74 14.56
CA ASP A 383 -25.63 -1.49 14.56
C ASP A 383 -26.01 0.00 14.67
N GLU A 384 -25.00 0.90 14.85
CA GLU A 384 -25.26 2.33 14.82
C GLU A 384 -25.30 2.83 13.36
N GLU A 385 -26.34 3.56 13.03
CA GLU A 385 -26.42 4.29 11.77
C GLU A 385 -26.18 5.78 12.00
N LEU A 386 -25.30 6.34 11.19
CA LEU A 386 -24.98 7.75 11.26
C LEU A 386 -25.95 8.54 10.38
N ASP A 387 -26.75 9.43 11.01
CA ASP A 387 -27.71 10.29 10.32
C ASP A 387 -27.05 11.63 9.96
N ASP A 388 -26.63 11.80 8.72
CA ASP A 388 -25.94 13.00 8.21
C ASP A 388 -26.89 14.20 7.95
N SER A 389 -28.20 14.04 8.22
CA SER A 389 -29.16 15.12 8.23
C SER A 389 -29.18 15.89 9.55
N LYS A 390 -28.55 15.36 10.60
CA LYS A 390 -28.50 15.95 11.94
C LYS A 390 -27.09 16.44 12.28
N PRO A 391 -26.98 17.43 13.18
CA PRO A 391 -25.67 17.83 13.70
C PRO A 391 -24.99 16.67 14.44
N LEU A 392 -23.70 16.46 14.15
CA LEU A 392 -22.85 15.46 14.77
C LEU A 392 -21.80 16.13 15.67
N GLU A 393 -21.67 15.69 16.91
CA GLU A 393 -20.58 16.08 17.78
C GLU A 393 -19.46 15.03 17.74
N LEU A 394 -18.32 15.42 17.23
CA LEU A 394 -17.08 14.66 17.28
C LEU A 394 -16.27 15.04 18.51
N PHE A 395 -15.54 14.09 19.07
CA PHE A 395 -14.61 14.35 20.18
C PHE A 395 -13.39 13.41 20.06
N GLU A 396 -12.23 13.94 20.38
CA GLU A 396 -10.99 13.17 20.39
C GLU A 396 -11.05 12.12 21.52
N PRO A 397 -10.86 10.82 21.24
CA PRO A 397 -11.12 9.74 22.21
C PRO A 397 -10.29 9.77 23.50
N VAL A 398 -9.10 10.38 23.46
CA VAL A 398 -8.20 10.52 24.64
C VAL A 398 -8.39 11.90 25.30
N GLN A 399 -8.47 12.95 24.51
CA GLN A 399 -8.62 14.32 24.96
C GLN A 399 -10.07 14.80 24.73
N THR A 400 -11.00 14.22 25.47
CA THR A 400 -12.46 14.33 25.25
C THR A 400 -13.02 15.77 25.34
N TRP A 401 -12.25 16.72 25.85
CA TRP A 401 -12.59 18.14 25.81
C TRP A 401 -12.40 18.78 24.43
N LYS A 402 -11.60 18.17 23.55
CA LYS A 402 -11.48 18.59 22.16
C LYS A 402 -12.68 18.09 21.37
N LYS A 403 -13.60 18.99 21.10
CA LYS A 403 -14.84 18.67 20.41
C LYS A 403 -15.00 19.51 19.15
N LYS A 404 -15.66 18.93 18.16
CA LYS A 404 -16.04 19.58 16.92
C LYS A 404 -17.49 19.25 16.58
N ARG A 405 -18.30 20.27 16.27
CA ARG A 405 -19.68 20.07 15.81
C ARG A 405 -19.73 20.20 14.29
N LEU A 406 -20.17 19.16 13.61
CA LEU A 406 -20.44 19.15 12.18
C LEU A 406 -21.94 19.30 11.93
N THR A 407 -22.33 20.16 10.97
CA THR A 407 -23.73 20.43 10.61
C THR A 407 -24.01 20.29 9.12
N ASN A 408 -22.97 20.32 8.28
CA ASN A 408 -23.09 20.27 6.83
C ASN A 408 -22.10 19.24 6.27
N PHE A 409 -22.44 17.97 6.37
CA PHE A 409 -21.56 16.88 5.95
C PHE A 409 -22.35 15.76 5.26
N VAL A 410 -21.63 14.87 4.60
CA VAL A 410 -22.09 13.58 4.08
C VAL A 410 -21.25 12.50 4.72
N ALA A 411 -21.89 11.46 5.26
CA ALA A 411 -21.23 10.28 5.79
C ALA A 411 -21.19 9.17 4.74
N ARG A 412 -20.01 8.55 4.56
CA ARG A 412 -19.86 7.37 3.70
C ARG A 412 -19.15 6.27 4.47
N GLU A 413 -19.74 5.10 4.49
CA GLU A 413 -19.10 3.92 5.05
C GLU A 413 -17.86 3.57 4.21
N LEU A 414 -16.72 3.34 4.87
CA LEU A 414 -15.45 3.07 4.19
C LEU A 414 -15.28 1.59 3.85
N GLN A 415 -15.70 0.70 4.74
CA GLN A 415 -15.59 -0.73 4.52
C GLN A 415 -16.76 -1.22 3.68
N VAL A 416 -16.47 -2.11 2.74
CA VAL A 416 -17.44 -2.78 1.89
C VAL A 416 -17.38 -4.28 2.13
N PRO A 417 -18.48 -5.04 1.94
CA PRO A 417 -18.44 -6.49 2.02
C PRO A 417 -17.60 -7.06 0.89
N ILE A 418 -16.64 -7.91 1.24
CA ILE A 418 -15.76 -8.63 0.30
C ILE A 418 -16.21 -10.09 0.18
N PHE A 419 -16.34 -10.78 1.33
CA PHE A 419 -16.90 -12.11 1.41
C PHE A 419 -18.11 -12.09 2.37
N ILE A 420 -19.17 -12.80 2.05
CA ILE A 420 -20.32 -13.04 2.92
C ILE A 420 -20.61 -14.54 2.89
N GLY A 421 -20.58 -15.17 4.05
CA GLY A 421 -20.77 -16.63 4.17
C GLY A 421 -19.74 -17.42 3.34
N GLY A 422 -18.51 -16.94 3.21
CA GLY A 422 -17.45 -17.54 2.39
C GLY A 422 -17.52 -17.26 0.89
N GLU A 423 -18.60 -16.62 0.43
CA GLU A 423 -18.76 -16.29 -1.00
C GLU A 423 -18.26 -14.88 -1.32
N LEU A 424 -17.47 -14.76 -2.40
CA LEU A 424 -16.98 -13.47 -2.88
C LEU A 424 -18.14 -12.65 -3.46
N VAL A 425 -18.44 -11.51 -2.83
CA VAL A 425 -19.51 -10.59 -3.26
C VAL A 425 -18.96 -9.28 -3.86
N TYR A 426 -17.66 -9.04 -3.74
CA TYR A 426 -17.00 -7.83 -4.20
C TYR A 426 -16.44 -8.00 -5.62
N ARG A 427 -16.71 -7.03 -6.50
CA ARG A 427 -16.06 -6.95 -7.81
C ARG A 427 -14.68 -6.34 -7.67
N LEU A 428 -13.63 -7.11 -7.88
CA LEU A 428 -12.26 -6.59 -7.93
C LEU A 428 -12.11 -5.59 -9.09
N PRO A 429 -11.72 -4.34 -8.82
CA PRO A 429 -11.45 -3.36 -9.86
C PRO A 429 -10.10 -3.62 -10.54
N GLY A 430 -9.94 -3.18 -11.79
CA GLY A 430 -8.65 -3.21 -12.46
C GLY A 430 -7.67 -2.19 -11.87
N ILE A 431 -6.36 -2.42 -12.05
CA ILE A 431 -5.30 -1.60 -11.44
C ILE A 431 -5.41 -0.10 -11.77
N GLU A 432 -5.82 0.25 -12.99
CA GLU A 432 -6.00 1.65 -13.40
C GLU A 432 -7.22 2.30 -12.72
N GLU A 433 -8.26 1.52 -12.45
CA GLU A 433 -9.42 1.98 -11.66
C GLU A 433 -9.00 2.27 -10.22
N ILE A 434 -8.21 1.36 -9.61
CA ILE A 434 -7.65 1.54 -8.25
C ILE A 434 -6.77 2.79 -8.20
N ARG A 435 -5.87 2.97 -9.17
CA ARG A 435 -4.97 4.12 -9.24
C ARG A 435 -5.71 5.46 -9.32
N ARG A 436 -6.74 5.52 -10.19
CA ARG A 436 -7.59 6.72 -10.32
C ARG A 436 -8.41 6.98 -9.06
N TYR A 437 -8.94 5.92 -8.45
CA TYR A 437 -9.64 6.01 -7.18
C TYR A 437 -8.71 6.54 -6.09
N ALA A 438 -7.51 6.00 -5.94
CA ALA A 438 -6.52 6.47 -4.97
C ALA A 438 -6.23 7.97 -5.12
N ALA A 439 -5.96 8.42 -6.34
CA ALA A 439 -5.73 9.84 -6.61
C ALA A 439 -6.92 10.70 -6.18
N SER A 440 -8.15 10.30 -6.57
CA SER A 440 -9.38 11.04 -6.21
C SER A 440 -9.63 11.10 -4.71
N GLN A 441 -9.34 10.02 -3.97
CA GLN A 441 -9.52 9.98 -2.52
C GLN A 441 -8.47 10.82 -1.79
N ILE A 442 -7.21 10.79 -2.25
CA ILE A 442 -6.15 11.64 -1.69
C ILE A 442 -6.45 13.12 -1.92
N ASP A 443 -7.05 13.48 -3.05
CA ASP A 443 -7.44 14.86 -3.35
C ASP A 443 -8.51 15.39 -2.40
N THR A 444 -9.32 14.52 -1.78
CA THR A 444 -10.29 14.95 -0.75
C THR A 444 -9.63 15.36 0.56
N LEU A 445 -8.39 14.92 0.83
CA LEU A 445 -7.67 15.27 2.06
C LEU A 445 -7.21 16.73 2.04
N TRP A 446 -7.14 17.33 3.21
CA TRP A 446 -6.58 18.69 3.38
C TRP A 446 -5.10 18.73 3.04
N ASP A 447 -4.63 19.86 2.57
CA ASP A 447 -3.21 20.03 2.22
C ASP A 447 -2.31 19.90 3.45
N GLU A 448 -2.82 20.29 4.63
CA GLU A 448 -2.14 20.16 5.91
C GLU A 448 -1.87 18.69 6.29
N VAL A 449 -2.79 17.77 5.99
CA VAL A 449 -2.62 16.32 6.21
C VAL A 449 -1.60 15.75 5.22
N LYS A 450 -1.48 16.36 4.05
CA LYS A 450 -0.56 15.93 2.98
C LYS A 450 0.87 16.45 3.15
N ARG A 451 1.21 17.24 4.16
CA ARG A 451 2.57 17.76 4.38
C ARG A 451 3.58 16.62 4.56
N PHE A 452 4.80 16.85 4.10
CA PHE A 452 5.90 15.90 4.28
C PHE A 452 6.44 15.92 5.71
N GLU A 453 6.53 17.11 6.27
CA GLU A 453 7.01 17.37 7.61
C GLU A 453 5.88 17.90 8.47
N ASN A 454 5.75 17.35 9.68
CA ASN A 454 4.76 17.76 10.68
C ASN A 454 3.34 17.90 10.07
N PRO A 455 2.79 16.84 9.45
CA PRO A 455 1.44 16.88 8.91
C PRO A 455 0.42 17.10 10.03
N HIS A 456 -0.68 17.75 9.70
CA HIS A 456 -1.81 17.84 10.64
C HIS A 456 -2.37 16.44 10.88
N ALA A 457 -2.61 16.09 12.14
CA ALA A 457 -3.27 14.84 12.49
C ALA A 457 -4.72 14.86 12.00
N TYR A 458 -5.09 13.88 11.18
CA TYR A 458 -6.47 13.70 10.76
C TYR A 458 -7.31 13.17 11.93
N TYR A 459 -8.56 13.62 12.02
CA TYR A 459 -9.44 13.24 13.12
C TYR A 459 -10.03 11.84 12.88
N VAL A 460 -9.76 10.91 13.79
CA VAL A 460 -10.35 9.57 13.83
C VAL A 460 -11.00 9.39 15.19
N ASP A 461 -12.30 9.57 15.23
CA ASP A 461 -13.08 9.66 16.47
C ASP A 461 -13.94 8.40 16.68
N LEU A 462 -14.38 8.18 17.90
CA LEU A 462 -15.31 7.11 18.26
C LEU A 462 -16.72 7.68 18.47
N SER A 463 -17.76 6.90 18.15
CA SER A 463 -19.10 7.24 18.63
C SER A 463 -19.14 7.16 20.16
N ALA A 464 -20.07 7.89 20.77
CA ALA A 464 -20.24 7.88 22.23
C ALA A 464 -20.52 6.45 22.74
N LYS A 465 -21.30 5.64 22.01
CA LYS A 465 -21.59 4.24 22.34
C LYS A 465 -20.30 3.40 22.35
N LEU A 466 -19.52 3.46 21.27
CA LEU A 466 -18.27 2.71 21.15
C LEU A 466 -17.23 3.16 22.20
N TRP A 467 -17.14 4.47 22.45
CA TRP A 467 -16.23 4.99 23.47
C TRP A 467 -16.60 4.52 24.87
N ASN A 468 -17.89 4.55 25.22
CA ASN A 468 -18.39 4.06 26.52
C ASN A 468 -18.07 2.58 26.71
N ILE A 469 -18.33 1.72 25.72
CA ILE A 469 -17.99 0.28 25.76
C ILE A 469 -16.49 0.13 26.02
N LYS A 470 -15.64 0.88 25.30
CA LYS A 470 -14.19 0.83 25.51
C LYS A 470 -13.79 1.23 26.93
N GLN A 471 -14.38 2.29 27.48
CA GLN A 471 -14.06 2.75 28.85
C GLN A 471 -14.51 1.73 29.90
N GLN A 472 -15.71 1.15 29.77
CA GLN A 472 -16.18 0.10 30.67
C GLN A 472 -15.23 -1.09 30.69
N LEU A 473 -14.81 -1.59 29.52
CA LEU A 473 -13.85 -2.70 29.42
C LEU A 473 -12.49 -2.36 30.03
N LEU A 474 -12.02 -1.13 29.90
CA LEU A 474 -10.77 -0.68 30.51
C LEU A 474 -10.88 -0.65 32.05
N MET A 475 -12.01 -0.20 32.59
CA MET A 475 -12.27 -0.15 34.03
C MET A 475 -12.45 -1.52 34.66
N SER A 476 -13.09 -2.47 33.94
CA SER A 476 -13.32 -3.85 34.41
C SER A 476 -12.12 -4.79 34.21
N GLY A 477 -10.98 -4.27 33.71
CA GLY A 477 -9.83 -5.14 33.39
C GLY A 477 -10.08 -6.11 32.22
N GLY A 478 -11.02 -5.79 31.34
CA GLY A 478 -11.41 -6.62 30.17
C GLY A 478 -12.52 -7.61 30.44
N ALA A 479 -13.08 -7.66 31.65
CA ALA A 479 -14.27 -8.47 31.97
C ALA A 479 -15.53 -7.75 31.49
N VAL A 480 -16.45 -8.49 30.89
CA VAL A 480 -17.81 -8.01 30.57
C VAL A 480 -18.73 -8.54 31.66
N ASP A 481 -19.27 -7.64 32.49
CA ASP A 481 -20.36 -8.00 33.42
C ASP A 481 -21.60 -8.32 32.59
N GLY A 482 -22.15 -9.51 32.74
CA GLY A 482 -23.15 -10.13 31.85
C GLY A 482 -24.55 -9.51 31.87
N GLU A 483 -24.78 -8.33 32.43
CA GLU A 483 -26.12 -7.75 32.60
C GLU A 483 -26.42 -6.44 31.83
N GLU A 484 -25.41 -5.73 31.24
CA GLU A 484 -25.68 -4.47 30.54
C GLU A 484 -24.78 -4.29 29.28
N VAL A 485 -25.07 -4.99 28.19
CA VAL A 485 -24.57 -4.59 26.84
C VAL A 485 -25.66 -4.79 25.80
#